data_cb3136917f976f793dfaa48cb901b98f
#
_entry.id   cb3136917f976f793dfaa48cb901b98f
#
_cell.length_a   1.000
_cell.length_b   1.000
_cell.length_c   1.000
_cell.angle_alpha   90.00
_cell.angle_beta   90.00
_cell.angle_gamma   90.00
#
_symmetry.space_group_name_H-M   'P 1'
#
loop_
_entity.id
_entity.type
_entity.pdbx_description
1 polymer ?
#
loop_
_entity_poly.entity_id
_entity_poly.type
_entity_poly.pdbx_seq_one_letter_code
_entity_poly.pdbx_strand_id
1 'polypeptide(L)'
;MASCDLDGARKGKRYRAVPLGKADAKDIASVYQAVWLNAAEYPEEWRRKRALTEDEVRRELEAGYFFFGVHADGKLVGVYKASITARGCYGEHQAVLPDYQNRGVAYAMYEQFLQFAKASKCRVNYVNILVGNEPCERAMKRYHYYKTGEPWEQAPGMWVQTYERKVAEEP
;
A
#
# COMPACT_ATOMS: atom_id res chain seq x y z
N MET A 1 -2.73 -12.29 38.81
CA MET A 1 -2.08 -12.42 37.50
C MET A 1 -3.18 -12.58 36.43
N ALA A 2 -3.57 -11.49 35.79
CA ALA A 2 -4.57 -11.54 34.75
C ALA A 2 -3.82 -11.77 33.42
N SER A 3 -4.06 -12.94 32.83
CA SER A 3 -3.65 -13.29 31.48
C SER A 3 -4.35 -12.34 30.50
N CYS A 4 -3.61 -11.49 29.81
CA CYS A 4 -4.11 -10.73 28.68
C CYS A 4 -4.21 -11.68 27.49
N ASP A 5 -5.37 -12.29 27.31
CA ASP A 5 -5.75 -12.98 26.09
C ASP A 5 -5.86 -11.96 24.95
N LEU A 6 -4.78 -11.81 24.19
CA LEU A 6 -4.74 -11.04 22.95
C LEU A 6 -5.29 -11.81 21.74
N ASP A 7 -5.96 -12.92 21.98
CA ASP A 7 -6.61 -13.75 20.95
C ASP A 7 -8.13 -13.51 20.85
N GLY A 8 -8.56 -12.27 20.96
CA GLY A 8 -9.84 -11.85 20.47
C GLY A 8 -9.83 -11.91 18.94
N ALA A 9 -9.79 -13.11 18.36
CA ALA A 9 -10.05 -13.32 16.95
C ALA A 9 -11.45 -12.79 16.64
N ARG A 10 -11.54 -11.50 16.28
CA ARG A 10 -12.71 -10.96 15.59
C ARG A 10 -12.86 -11.85 14.36
N LYS A 11 -13.89 -12.69 14.35
CA LYS A 11 -14.45 -13.31 13.13
C LYS A 11 -15.02 -12.20 12.24
N GLY A 12 -14.19 -11.24 11.86
CA GLY A 12 -14.48 -10.18 10.92
C GLY A 12 -14.19 -10.71 9.52
N LYS A 13 -14.98 -10.28 8.58
CA LYS A 13 -14.85 -10.54 7.15
C LYS A 13 -13.37 -10.37 6.75
N ARG A 14 -12.72 -11.45 6.34
CA ARG A 14 -11.31 -11.38 5.89
C ARG A 14 -11.28 -10.77 4.50
N TYR A 15 -10.69 -9.60 4.38
CA TYR A 15 -10.50 -8.94 3.10
C TYR A 15 -9.40 -9.64 2.29
N ARG A 16 -9.52 -9.55 0.97
CA ARG A 16 -8.51 -10.03 0.03
C ARG A 16 -8.27 -8.95 -1.03
N ALA A 17 -7.00 -8.65 -1.29
CA ALA A 17 -6.62 -7.81 -2.40
C ALA A 17 -6.46 -8.65 -3.68
N VAL A 18 -6.89 -8.09 -4.80
CA VAL A 18 -6.86 -8.73 -6.12
C VAL A 18 -6.21 -7.81 -7.15
N PRO A 19 -5.63 -8.35 -8.23
CA PRO A 19 -5.14 -7.54 -9.35
C PRO A 19 -6.27 -6.72 -9.97
N LEU A 20 -5.95 -5.48 -10.33
CA LEU A 20 -6.84 -4.56 -11.03
C LEU A 20 -6.27 -4.25 -12.41
N GLY A 21 -7.15 -4.05 -13.39
CA GLY A 21 -6.77 -3.78 -14.77
C GLY A 21 -7.38 -2.48 -15.30
N LYS A 22 -7.31 -2.28 -16.62
CA LYS A 22 -7.82 -1.08 -17.29
C LYS A 22 -9.31 -0.86 -17.08
N ALA A 23 -10.09 -1.93 -16.92
CA ALA A 23 -11.52 -1.84 -16.62
C ALA A 23 -11.80 -1.19 -15.26
N ASP A 24 -10.86 -1.29 -14.32
CA ASP A 24 -10.97 -0.75 -12.95
C ASP A 24 -10.45 0.68 -12.82
N ALA A 25 -9.90 1.28 -13.89
CA ALA A 25 -9.19 2.56 -13.84
C ALA A 25 -10.02 3.69 -13.23
N LYS A 26 -11.32 3.75 -13.53
CA LYS A 26 -12.24 4.72 -12.96
C LYS A 26 -12.40 4.55 -11.43
N ASP A 27 -12.53 3.32 -10.97
CA ASP A 27 -12.71 3.02 -9.55
C ASP A 27 -11.41 3.26 -8.79
N ILE A 28 -10.25 2.91 -9.37
CA ILE A 28 -8.93 3.23 -8.83
C ILE A 28 -8.77 4.74 -8.64
N ALA A 29 -9.06 5.52 -9.68
CA ALA A 29 -9.00 6.98 -9.63
C ALA A 29 -9.94 7.54 -8.56
N SER A 30 -11.15 7.01 -8.46
CA SER A 30 -12.13 7.44 -7.45
C SER A 30 -11.63 7.24 -6.02
N VAL A 31 -10.99 6.11 -5.73
CA VAL A 31 -10.38 5.86 -4.40
C VAL A 31 -9.23 6.81 -4.15
N TYR A 32 -8.31 6.98 -5.08
CA TYR A 32 -7.18 7.88 -4.92
C TYR A 32 -7.60 9.34 -4.71
N GLN A 33 -8.54 9.82 -5.49
CA GLN A 33 -9.05 11.19 -5.36
C GLN A 33 -9.79 11.39 -4.04
N ALA A 34 -10.65 10.44 -3.64
CA ALA A 34 -11.36 10.51 -2.37
C ALA A 34 -10.42 10.56 -1.16
N VAL A 35 -9.31 9.84 -1.21
CA VAL A 35 -8.34 9.80 -0.11
C VAL A 35 -7.39 11.00 -0.18
N TRP A 36 -6.68 11.18 -1.30
CA TRP A 36 -5.56 12.11 -1.34
C TRP A 36 -5.97 13.57 -1.46
N LEU A 37 -7.05 13.91 -2.14
CA LEU A 37 -7.53 15.30 -2.21
C LEU A 37 -8.02 15.80 -0.85
N ASN A 38 -8.44 14.91 0.04
CA ASN A 38 -8.95 15.24 1.37
C ASN A 38 -7.89 15.09 2.49
N ALA A 39 -6.70 14.64 2.19
CA ALA A 39 -5.62 14.44 3.16
C ALA A 39 -4.87 15.77 3.45
N ALA A 40 -5.56 16.73 4.07
CA ALA A 40 -5.10 18.11 4.25
C ALA A 40 -3.79 18.25 5.07
N GLU A 41 -3.41 17.22 5.81
CA GLU A 41 -2.16 17.14 6.57
C GLU A 41 -0.91 17.05 5.69
N TYR A 42 -1.06 16.74 4.40
CA TYR A 42 0.04 16.66 3.45
C TYR A 42 0.09 17.88 2.52
N PRO A 43 1.27 18.27 2.00
CA PRO A 43 1.40 19.35 1.03
C PRO A 43 0.53 19.12 -0.21
N GLU A 44 -0.09 20.18 -0.72
CA GLU A 44 -1.04 20.09 -1.85
C GLU A 44 -0.44 19.46 -3.09
N GLU A 45 0.79 19.87 -3.48
CA GLU A 45 1.48 19.30 -4.64
C GLU A 45 1.71 17.79 -4.50
N TRP A 46 2.10 17.35 -3.31
CA TRP A 46 2.31 15.94 -3.02
C TRP A 46 1.02 15.12 -3.10
N ARG A 47 -0.09 15.68 -2.60
CA ARG A 47 -1.42 15.06 -2.68
C ARG A 47 -1.91 14.93 -4.12
N ARG A 48 -1.74 15.97 -4.94
CA ARG A 48 -2.14 15.99 -6.35
C ARG A 48 -1.42 14.92 -7.16
N LYS A 49 -0.15 14.68 -6.91
CA LYS A 49 0.62 13.61 -7.58
C LYS A 49 0.10 12.20 -7.27
N ARG A 50 -0.64 12.04 -6.17
CA ARG A 50 -1.22 10.75 -5.74
C ARG A 50 -2.69 10.61 -6.08
N ALA A 51 -3.39 11.72 -6.28
CA ALA A 51 -4.80 11.74 -6.66
C ALA A 51 -4.94 11.52 -8.19
N LEU A 52 -4.49 10.37 -8.66
CA LEU A 52 -4.48 10.04 -10.08
C LEU A 52 -5.88 10.14 -10.70
N THR A 53 -5.93 10.67 -11.91
CA THR A 53 -7.13 10.63 -12.77
C THR A 53 -7.25 9.25 -13.44
N GLU A 54 -8.42 8.96 -14.01
CA GLU A 54 -8.64 7.71 -14.75
C GLU A 54 -7.63 7.54 -15.91
N ASP A 55 -7.35 8.62 -16.64
CA ASP A 55 -6.39 8.59 -17.74
C ASP A 55 -4.95 8.36 -17.27
N GLU A 56 -4.59 8.91 -16.12
CA GLU A 56 -3.28 8.67 -15.51
C GLU A 56 -3.13 7.22 -15.05
N VAL A 57 -4.16 6.66 -14.43
CA VAL A 57 -4.17 5.23 -14.07
C VAL A 57 -4.00 4.34 -15.29
N ARG A 58 -4.70 4.65 -16.39
CA ARG A 58 -4.56 3.90 -17.66
C ARG A 58 -3.14 3.98 -18.21
N ARG A 59 -2.56 5.18 -18.24
CA ARG A 59 -1.17 5.37 -18.68
C ARG A 59 -0.16 4.63 -17.82
N GLU A 60 -0.34 4.62 -16.49
CA GLU A 60 0.53 3.88 -15.60
C GLU A 60 0.42 2.36 -15.80
N LEU A 61 -0.79 1.83 -15.99
CA LEU A 61 -0.97 0.42 -16.36
C LEU A 61 -0.27 0.07 -17.67
N GLU A 62 -0.33 0.95 -18.66
CA GLU A 62 0.36 0.78 -19.95
C GLU A 62 1.89 0.88 -19.81
N ALA A 63 2.36 1.70 -18.86
CA ALA A 63 3.78 1.83 -18.54
C ALA A 63 4.34 0.66 -17.72
N GLY A 64 3.52 -0.32 -17.34
CA GLY A 64 3.94 -1.52 -16.62
C GLY A 64 3.83 -1.45 -15.12
N TYR A 65 3.12 -0.47 -14.56
CA TYR A 65 2.73 -0.48 -13.16
C TYR A 65 1.61 -1.50 -12.92
N PHE A 66 1.59 -2.05 -11.72
CA PHE A 66 0.56 -2.97 -11.26
C PHE A 66 -0.31 -2.28 -10.21
N PHE A 67 -1.62 -2.48 -10.29
CA PHE A 67 -2.55 -2.02 -9.27
C PHE A 67 -3.24 -3.22 -8.64
N PHE A 68 -3.41 -3.16 -7.33
CA PHE A 68 -4.11 -4.17 -6.56
C PHE A 68 -5.09 -3.48 -5.62
N GLY A 69 -6.23 -4.11 -5.39
CA GLY A 69 -7.23 -3.49 -4.53
C GLY A 69 -8.15 -4.46 -3.84
N VAL A 70 -8.83 -3.94 -2.86
CA VAL A 70 -9.79 -4.65 -2.03
C VAL A 70 -11.19 -4.15 -2.32
N HIS A 71 -12.09 -5.08 -2.61
CA HIS A 71 -13.52 -4.81 -2.76
C HIS A 71 -14.28 -5.18 -1.47
N ALA A 72 -15.19 -4.31 -1.09
CA ALA A 72 -16.13 -4.54 0.00
C ALA A 72 -17.47 -3.89 -0.36
N ASP A 73 -18.57 -4.58 -0.01
CA ASP A 73 -19.93 -4.09 -0.26
C ASP A 73 -20.17 -3.66 -1.73
N GLY A 74 -19.57 -4.42 -2.67
CA GLY A 74 -19.71 -4.23 -4.11
C GLY A 74 -18.90 -3.08 -4.70
N LYS A 75 -17.98 -2.45 -3.94
CA LYS A 75 -17.13 -1.34 -4.41
C LYS A 75 -15.67 -1.53 -4.05
N LEU A 76 -14.78 -0.88 -4.80
CA LEU A 76 -13.36 -0.77 -4.48
C LEU A 76 -13.18 0.17 -3.28
N VAL A 77 -12.54 -0.32 -2.20
CA VAL A 77 -12.39 0.42 -0.94
C VAL A 77 -10.95 0.66 -0.52
N GLY A 78 -10.02 -0.05 -1.12
CA GLY A 78 -8.59 0.13 -0.92
C GLY A 78 -7.83 -0.21 -2.19
N VAL A 79 -6.71 0.48 -2.42
CA VAL A 79 -5.85 0.30 -3.59
C VAL A 79 -4.40 0.62 -3.24
N TYR A 80 -3.48 -0.09 -3.86
CA TYR A 80 -2.07 0.30 -3.90
C TYR A 80 -1.48 0.02 -5.27
N LYS A 81 -0.37 0.66 -5.54
CA LYS A 81 0.39 0.53 -6.78
C LYS A 81 1.72 -0.17 -6.50
N ALA A 82 2.17 -1.00 -7.43
CA ALA A 82 3.46 -1.66 -7.37
C ALA A 82 4.20 -1.56 -8.70
N SER A 83 5.52 -1.64 -8.63
CA SER A 83 6.39 -1.73 -9.80
C SER A 83 7.56 -2.67 -9.52
N ILE A 84 8.15 -3.19 -10.59
CA ILE A 84 9.38 -3.98 -10.53
C ILE A 84 10.53 -3.06 -10.93
N THR A 85 11.49 -2.89 -10.04
CA THR A 85 12.66 -2.04 -10.21
C THR A 85 13.94 -2.88 -10.19
N ALA A 86 15.09 -2.27 -10.50
CA ALA A 86 16.38 -2.93 -10.37
C ALA A 86 16.68 -3.40 -8.92
N ARG A 87 16.10 -2.74 -7.90
CA ARG A 87 16.23 -3.13 -6.49
C ARG A 87 15.33 -4.30 -6.12
N GLY A 88 14.15 -4.39 -6.71
CA GLY A 88 13.13 -5.38 -6.39
C GLY A 88 11.72 -4.87 -6.63
N CYS A 89 10.74 -5.42 -5.96
CA CYS A 89 9.36 -4.95 -6.02
C CYS A 89 9.16 -3.74 -5.10
N TYR A 90 8.67 -2.64 -5.68
CA TYR A 90 8.36 -1.40 -4.98
C TYR A 90 6.85 -1.25 -4.82
N GLY A 91 6.40 -1.03 -3.59
CA GLY A 91 4.99 -0.73 -3.29
C GLY A 91 4.82 0.72 -2.89
N GLU A 92 3.79 1.37 -3.43
CA GLU A 92 3.54 2.78 -3.20
C GLU A 92 2.05 3.16 -3.31
N HIS A 93 1.72 4.38 -2.91
CA HIS A 93 0.39 4.97 -3.05
C HIS A 93 -0.73 4.09 -2.47
N GLN A 94 -0.51 3.52 -1.28
CA GLN A 94 -1.57 2.80 -0.58
C GLN A 94 -2.64 3.79 -0.10
N ALA A 95 -3.89 3.52 -0.44
CA ALA A 95 -5.03 4.31 -0.03
C ALA A 95 -6.17 3.40 0.42
N VAL A 96 -6.85 3.78 1.50
CA VAL A 96 -8.05 3.11 2.02
C VAL A 96 -9.10 4.18 2.28
N LEU A 97 -10.31 3.97 1.74
CA LEU A 97 -11.43 4.88 2.00
C LEU A 97 -11.66 5.04 3.50
N PRO A 98 -11.95 6.25 4.00
CA PRO A 98 -12.07 6.52 5.44
C PRO A 98 -12.98 5.56 6.19
N ASP A 99 -14.15 5.23 5.64
CA ASP A 99 -15.12 4.33 6.27
C ASP A 99 -14.63 2.87 6.40
N TYR A 100 -13.54 2.52 5.71
CA TYR A 100 -12.97 1.18 5.69
C TYR A 100 -11.59 1.10 6.37
N GLN A 101 -11.11 2.18 6.93
CA GLN A 101 -9.87 2.20 7.72
C GLN A 101 -10.04 1.42 9.03
N ASN A 102 -8.92 0.91 9.56
CA ASN A 102 -8.88 0.10 10.79
C ASN A 102 -9.75 -1.17 10.76
N ARG A 103 -10.05 -1.69 9.58
CA ARG A 103 -10.84 -2.92 9.38
C ARG A 103 -10.05 -4.07 8.75
N GLY A 104 -8.73 -3.91 8.58
CA GLY A 104 -7.86 -4.92 8.00
C GLY A 104 -7.66 -4.82 6.47
N VAL A 105 -8.21 -3.80 5.80
CA VAL A 105 -8.04 -3.60 4.35
C VAL A 105 -6.56 -3.39 3.99
N ALA A 106 -5.85 -2.55 4.73
CA ALA A 106 -4.42 -2.33 4.51
C ALA A 106 -3.60 -3.61 4.68
N TYR A 107 -3.93 -4.44 5.67
CA TYR A 107 -3.23 -5.72 5.88
C TYR A 107 -3.45 -6.68 4.70
N ALA A 108 -4.64 -6.75 4.13
CA ALA A 108 -4.90 -7.55 2.93
C ALA A 108 -4.02 -7.09 1.75
N MET A 109 -3.78 -5.80 1.62
CA MET A 109 -2.89 -5.25 0.58
C MET A 109 -1.41 -5.59 0.86
N TYR A 110 -0.95 -5.51 2.11
CA TYR A 110 0.42 -5.95 2.46
C TYR A 110 0.62 -7.45 2.19
N GLU A 111 -0.32 -8.29 2.57
CA GLU A 111 -0.26 -9.72 2.30
C GLU A 111 -0.18 -10.02 0.80
N GLN A 112 -0.98 -9.32 0.01
CA GLN A 112 -0.95 -9.46 -1.44
C GLN A 112 0.37 -8.95 -2.03
N PHE A 113 0.94 -7.86 -1.50
CA PHE A 113 2.23 -7.33 -1.97
C PHE A 113 3.39 -8.32 -1.72
N LEU A 114 3.37 -9.04 -0.60
CA LEU A 114 4.33 -10.11 -0.36
C LEU A 114 4.19 -11.26 -1.36
N GLN A 115 2.95 -11.65 -1.69
CA GLN A 115 2.68 -12.66 -2.71
C GLN A 115 3.11 -12.21 -4.11
N PHE A 116 2.85 -10.95 -4.46
CA PHE A 116 3.28 -10.37 -5.73
C PHE A 116 4.81 -10.39 -5.87
N ALA A 117 5.55 -10.00 -4.84
CA ALA A 117 7.00 -10.01 -4.87
C ALA A 117 7.55 -11.45 -5.07
N LYS A 118 6.94 -12.44 -4.43
CA LYS A 118 7.29 -13.85 -4.60
C LYS A 118 6.98 -14.35 -6.02
N ALA A 119 5.78 -14.10 -6.52
CA ALA A 119 5.36 -14.50 -7.86
C ALA A 119 6.21 -13.82 -8.96
N SER A 120 6.65 -12.60 -8.73
CA SER A 120 7.53 -11.84 -9.62
C SER A 120 9.02 -12.21 -9.48
N LYS A 121 9.36 -13.17 -8.61
CA LYS A 121 10.74 -13.60 -8.33
C LYS A 121 11.66 -12.45 -7.89
N CYS A 122 11.10 -11.44 -7.26
CA CYS A 122 11.90 -10.38 -6.65
C CYS A 122 12.62 -10.92 -5.42
N ARG A 123 13.90 -10.57 -5.24
CA ARG A 123 14.66 -10.93 -4.03
C ARG A 123 14.29 -10.07 -2.83
N VAL A 124 13.79 -8.88 -3.10
CA VAL A 124 13.45 -7.86 -2.12
C VAL A 124 12.11 -7.23 -2.50
N ASN A 125 11.27 -6.94 -1.52
CA ASN A 125 10.24 -5.94 -1.67
C ASN A 125 10.47 -4.78 -0.69
N TYR A 126 10.12 -3.56 -1.10
CA TYR A 126 10.38 -2.37 -0.32
C TYR A 126 9.30 -1.30 -0.50
N VAL A 127 9.21 -0.45 0.49
CA VAL A 127 8.28 0.68 0.56
C VAL A 127 8.97 1.88 1.21
N ASN A 128 8.48 3.08 0.90
CA ASN A 128 8.90 4.31 1.58
C ASN A 128 7.75 4.78 2.49
N ILE A 129 8.01 4.89 3.77
CA ILE A 129 7.04 5.26 4.78
C ILE A 129 7.40 6.63 5.35
N LEU A 130 6.42 7.51 5.48
CA LEU A 130 6.61 8.78 6.16
C LEU A 130 7.13 8.57 7.58
N VAL A 131 8.18 9.28 7.94
CA VAL A 131 8.74 9.27 9.29
C VAL A 131 7.65 9.71 10.28
N GLY A 132 7.42 8.92 11.32
CA GLY A 132 6.39 9.19 12.32
C GLY A 132 4.99 8.71 11.95
N ASN A 133 4.81 8.02 10.83
CA ASN A 133 3.54 7.36 10.50
C ASN A 133 3.41 6.05 11.28
N GLU A 134 3.01 6.14 12.54
CA GLU A 134 2.92 5.00 13.45
C GLU A 134 2.09 3.81 12.92
N PRO A 135 0.90 3.99 12.29
CA PRO A 135 0.16 2.87 11.72
C PRO A 135 0.95 2.09 10.68
N CYS A 136 1.67 2.78 9.79
CA CYS A 136 2.53 2.14 8.80
C CYS A 136 3.75 1.49 9.44
N GLU A 137 4.37 2.12 10.43
CA GLU A 137 5.51 1.54 11.16
C GLU A 137 5.11 0.25 11.91
N ARG A 138 3.91 0.20 12.49
CA ARG A 138 3.37 -1.05 13.08
C ARG A 138 3.17 -2.14 12.02
N ALA A 139 2.69 -1.79 10.84
CA ALA A 139 2.57 -2.75 9.74
C ALA A 139 3.94 -3.27 9.29
N MET A 140 4.95 -2.39 9.19
CA MET A 140 6.32 -2.80 8.85
C MET A 140 6.85 -3.82 9.86
N LYS A 141 6.69 -3.56 11.15
CA LYS A 141 7.08 -4.49 12.21
C LYS A 141 6.32 -5.82 12.12
N ARG A 142 5.02 -5.77 11.91
CA ARG A 142 4.18 -6.98 11.78
C ARG A 142 4.62 -7.87 10.64
N TYR A 143 5.00 -7.28 9.50
CA TYR A 143 5.41 -8.02 8.30
C TYR A 143 6.93 -8.19 8.17
N HIS A 144 7.67 -7.96 9.25
CA HIS A 144 9.12 -8.17 9.33
C HIS A 144 9.93 -7.39 8.29
N TYR A 145 9.50 -6.16 7.99
CA TYR A 145 10.32 -5.21 7.26
C TYR A 145 11.34 -4.57 8.19
N TYR A 146 12.50 -4.24 7.67
CA TYR A 146 13.55 -3.53 8.39
C TYR A 146 13.92 -2.24 7.67
N LYS A 147 14.36 -1.25 8.46
CA LYS A 147 14.83 0.03 7.93
C LYS A 147 16.12 -0.16 7.15
N THR A 148 16.23 0.52 6.00
CA THR A 148 17.47 0.55 5.20
C THR A 148 17.85 1.99 4.88
N GLY A 149 19.14 2.32 5.07
CA GLY A 149 19.65 3.66 4.88
C GLY A 149 19.07 4.67 5.88
N GLU A 150 19.46 5.92 5.72
CA GLU A 150 18.95 7.02 6.50
C GLU A 150 17.62 7.55 5.93
N PRO A 151 16.77 8.20 6.74
CA PRO A 151 15.62 8.93 6.22
C PRO A 151 16.06 9.95 5.17
N TRP A 152 15.22 10.14 4.16
CA TRP A 152 15.48 11.08 3.07
C TRP A 152 14.22 11.89 2.74
N GLU A 153 14.42 13.07 2.16
CA GLU A 153 13.35 13.99 1.84
C GLU A 153 12.77 13.67 0.46
N GLN A 154 11.56 13.08 0.43
CA GLN A 154 10.87 12.72 -0.82
C GLN A 154 10.23 13.93 -1.52
N ALA A 155 9.79 14.89 -0.73
CA ALA A 155 9.26 16.17 -1.17
C ALA A 155 9.54 17.20 -0.08
N PRO A 156 9.52 18.51 -0.37
CA PRO A 156 9.82 19.53 0.63
C PRO A 156 9.06 19.34 1.94
N GLY A 157 9.78 19.15 3.04
CA GLY A 157 9.24 18.88 4.37
C GLY A 157 8.70 17.46 4.61
N MET A 158 8.79 16.57 3.62
CA MET A 158 8.26 15.20 3.71
C MET A 158 9.39 14.18 3.76
N TRP A 159 9.76 13.81 4.96
CA TRP A 159 10.80 12.82 5.22
C TRP A 159 10.22 11.41 5.22
N VAL A 160 10.87 10.51 4.50
CA VAL A 160 10.51 9.09 4.43
C VAL A 160 11.66 8.21 4.87
N GLN A 161 11.32 7.07 5.43
CA GLN A 161 12.24 5.97 5.72
C GLN A 161 11.93 4.83 4.76
N THR A 162 12.96 4.32 4.11
CA THR A 162 12.82 3.10 3.31
C THR A 162 12.81 1.88 4.22
N TYR A 163 11.82 1.04 4.02
CA TYR A 163 11.70 -0.27 4.66
C TYR A 163 11.77 -1.36 3.60
N GLU A 164 12.47 -2.42 3.92
CA GLU A 164 12.72 -3.52 3.01
C GLU A 164 12.49 -4.87 3.70
N ARG A 165 12.07 -5.84 2.93
CA ARG A 165 11.97 -7.23 3.34
C ARG A 165 12.56 -8.14 2.28
N LYS A 166 13.40 -9.08 2.69
CA LYS A 166 13.85 -10.16 1.81
C LYS A 166 12.69 -11.10 1.51
N VAL A 167 12.50 -11.41 0.25
CA VAL A 167 11.55 -12.42 -0.20
C VAL A 167 12.22 -13.78 -0.03
N ALA A 168 11.57 -14.69 0.71
CA ALA A 168 12.12 -16.03 0.91
C ALA A 168 12.23 -16.74 -0.44
N GLU A 169 13.41 -17.26 -0.74
CA GLU A 169 13.59 -18.19 -1.85
C GLU A 169 12.85 -19.48 -1.47
N GLU A 170 12.04 -20.02 -2.37
CA GLU A 170 11.52 -21.37 -2.19
C GLU A 170 12.67 -22.37 -2.39
N PRO A 171 12.78 -23.38 -1.53
CA PRO A 171 13.76 -24.42 -1.69
C PRO A 171 13.55 -25.24 -2.99
#